data_0056558bffedf863179084beb757c2b3
#
_entry.id   0056558bffedf863179084beb757c2b3
#
_cell.length_a   1.000
_cell.length_b   1.000
_cell.length_c   1.000
_cell.angle_alpha   90.00
_cell.angle_beta   90.00
_cell.angle_gamma   90.00
#
_symmetry.space_group_name_H-M   'P 1'
#
loop_
_entity.id
_entity.type
_entity.pdbx_description
1 polymer ?
#
loop_
_entity_poly.entity_id
_entity_poly.type
_entity_poly.pdbx_seq_one_letter_code
_entity_poly.pdbx_strand_id
1 'polypeptide(L)'
;MEQKAPSIRERWSRSRPTKRLLFWACVATMVATIVLGFGWGGWTTGGKARFAADGMVRDALAQRLAPICVVQFKADPDRAQKLKQLNEISSYEKGDYVKKQGWATIAGEEGPNSQVADECVKLLAQIS
;
A
#
# COMPACT_ATOMS: atom_id res chain seq x y z
N MET A 1 38.12 -46.95 36.82
CA MET A 1 38.68 -46.07 35.76
C MET A 1 37.55 -45.20 35.23
N GLU A 2 37.47 -44.03 35.76
CA GLU A 2 36.43 -43.03 35.40
C GLU A 2 36.87 -42.31 34.16
N GLN A 3 36.27 -42.66 33.00
CA GLN A 3 36.48 -41.91 31.78
C GLN A 3 35.65 -40.63 31.88
N LYS A 4 36.29 -39.57 32.40
CA LYS A 4 35.74 -38.24 32.41
C LYS A 4 35.45 -37.78 30.97
N ALA A 5 34.17 -37.67 30.64
CA ALA A 5 33.76 -37.20 29.31
C ALA A 5 34.40 -35.82 29.03
N PRO A 6 35.02 -35.62 27.86
CA PRO A 6 35.67 -34.36 27.55
C PRO A 6 34.66 -33.23 27.54
N SER A 7 35.00 -32.15 28.26
CA SER A 7 34.14 -30.99 28.38
C SER A 7 33.91 -30.37 27.00
N ILE A 8 32.74 -29.80 26.79
CA ILE A 8 32.31 -29.09 25.52
C ILE A 8 33.37 -28.09 25.09
N ARG A 9 34.08 -27.51 26.07
CA ARG A 9 35.15 -26.54 25.86
C ARG A 9 36.39 -27.15 25.21
N GLU A 10 36.73 -28.40 25.54
CA GLU A 10 37.83 -29.14 24.96
C GLU A 10 37.54 -29.64 23.53
N ARG A 11 36.30 -29.95 23.24
CA ARG A 11 35.86 -30.25 21.86
C ARG A 11 35.95 -29.03 20.95
N TRP A 12 35.65 -27.84 21.45
CA TRP A 12 35.73 -26.59 20.69
C TRP A 12 37.15 -26.15 20.38
N SER A 13 38.11 -26.37 21.29
CA SER A 13 39.51 -26.02 21.07
C SER A 13 40.25 -26.95 20.08
N ARG A 14 39.73 -28.18 19.87
CA ARG A 14 40.31 -29.16 18.98
C ARG A 14 39.88 -29.03 17.53
N SER A 15 38.75 -28.40 17.26
CA SER A 15 38.30 -28.07 15.93
C SER A 15 38.83 -26.70 15.53
N ARG A 16 40.06 -26.65 15.06
CA ARG A 16 40.51 -25.44 14.32
C ARG A 16 39.81 -25.45 12.97
N PRO A 17 38.77 -24.61 12.77
CA PRO A 17 38.06 -24.62 11.51
C PRO A 17 39.04 -24.19 10.42
N THR A 18 39.17 -25.00 9.39
CA THR A 18 39.94 -24.64 8.20
C THR A 18 39.41 -23.32 7.67
N LYS A 19 40.25 -22.39 7.26
CA LYS A 19 39.85 -21.08 6.74
C LYS A 19 38.71 -21.16 5.71
N ARG A 20 38.68 -22.21 4.93
CA ARG A 20 37.59 -22.51 3.97
C ARG A 20 36.26 -22.80 4.66
N LEU A 21 36.25 -23.57 5.75
CA LEU A 21 35.04 -23.91 6.49
C LEU A 21 34.45 -22.67 7.18
N LEU A 22 35.32 -21.81 7.72
CA LEU A 22 34.88 -20.52 8.34
C LEU A 22 34.26 -19.57 7.28
N PHE A 23 34.88 -19.50 6.12
CA PHE A 23 34.34 -18.72 5.00
C PHE A 23 32.94 -19.20 4.57
N TRP A 24 32.77 -20.51 4.37
CA TRP A 24 31.51 -21.11 3.99
C TRP A 24 30.43 -20.95 5.09
N ALA A 25 30.80 -21.02 6.37
CA ALA A 25 29.91 -20.78 7.47
C ALA A 25 29.41 -19.30 7.49
N CYS A 26 30.30 -18.36 7.23
CA CYS A 26 29.91 -16.95 7.11
C CYS A 26 28.96 -16.70 5.92
N VAL A 27 29.26 -17.31 4.75
CA VAL A 27 28.38 -17.20 3.59
C VAL A 27 27.00 -17.81 3.87
N ALA A 28 26.96 -19.00 4.49
CA ALA A 28 25.71 -19.68 4.85
C ALA A 28 24.86 -18.84 5.84
N THR A 29 25.48 -18.25 6.86
CA THR A 29 24.78 -17.34 7.79
C THR A 29 24.26 -16.09 7.11
N MET A 30 25.04 -15.51 6.21
CA MET A 30 24.62 -14.32 5.46
C MET A 30 23.41 -14.64 4.58
N VAL A 31 23.43 -15.74 3.84
CA VAL A 31 22.31 -16.19 3.01
C VAL A 31 21.09 -16.50 3.87
N ALA A 32 21.25 -17.21 4.99
CA ALA A 32 20.18 -17.54 5.91
C ALA A 32 19.53 -16.26 6.49
N THR A 33 20.33 -15.27 6.88
CA THR A 33 19.83 -13.99 7.40
C THR A 33 19.02 -13.25 6.33
N ILE A 34 19.48 -13.24 5.08
CA ILE A 34 18.77 -12.61 3.97
C ILE A 34 17.43 -13.34 3.74
N VAL A 35 17.44 -14.66 3.62
CA VAL A 35 16.24 -15.46 3.36
C VAL A 35 15.22 -15.31 4.49
N LEU A 36 15.65 -15.39 5.74
CA LEU A 36 14.78 -15.22 6.91
C LEU A 36 14.28 -13.77 7.05
N GLY A 37 15.16 -12.79 6.79
CA GLY A 37 14.79 -11.37 6.85
C GLY A 37 13.77 -10.98 5.78
N PHE A 38 13.95 -11.46 4.54
CA PHE A 38 13.01 -11.19 3.45
C PHE A 38 11.76 -12.07 3.49
N GLY A 39 11.87 -13.32 3.91
CA GLY A 39 10.76 -14.26 3.91
C GLY A 39 9.84 -14.11 5.14
N TRP A 40 10.40 -13.90 6.33
CA TRP A 40 9.64 -13.87 7.59
C TRP A 40 9.75 -12.55 8.35
N GLY A 41 10.83 -11.81 8.19
CA GLY A 41 11.09 -10.58 8.91
C GLY A 41 10.35 -9.35 8.38
N GLY A 42 9.58 -9.48 7.28
CA GLY A 42 8.82 -8.36 6.72
C GLY A 42 9.69 -7.15 6.37
N TRP A 43 10.96 -7.37 6.02
CA TRP A 43 11.83 -6.29 5.56
C TRP A 43 11.23 -5.68 4.31
N THR A 44 10.45 -4.63 4.52
CA THR A 44 9.87 -3.86 3.43
C THR A 44 11.00 -3.13 2.73
N THR A 45 11.27 -3.53 1.49
CA THR A 45 12.11 -2.70 0.62
C THR A 45 11.52 -1.30 0.56
N GLY A 46 12.36 -0.27 0.61
CA GLY A 46 11.91 1.15 0.64
C GLY A 46 10.86 1.52 -0.42
N GLY A 47 10.72 0.70 -1.48
CA GLY A 47 9.65 0.81 -2.46
C GLY A 47 8.25 0.59 -1.88
N LYS A 48 8.03 -0.46 -1.11
CA LYS A 48 6.70 -0.73 -0.49
C LYS A 48 6.30 0.37 0.51
N ALA A 49 7.26 0.88 1.30
CA ALA A 49 7.00 1.98 2.22
C ALA A 49 6.63 3.27 1.47
N ARG A 50 7.27 3.57 0.35
CA ARG A 50 6.93 4.71 -0.50
C ARG A 50 5.55 4.56 -1.14
N PHE A 51 5.22 3.40 -1.69
CA PHE A 51 3.89 3.13 -2.25
C PHE A 51 2.78 3.29 -1.20
N ALA A 52 2.99 2.83 0.04
CA ALA A 52 2.03 3.02 1.12
C ALA A 52 1.90 4.50 1.51
N ALA A 53 3.01 5.24 1.59
CA ALA A 53 3.00 6.67 1.88
C ALA A 53 2.31 7.47 0.77
N ASP A 54 2.63 7.20 -0.49
CA ASP A 54 2.00 7.85 -1.65
C ASP A 54 0.50 7.55 -1.72
N GLY A 55 0.09 6.33 -1.38
CA GLY A 55 -1.32 5.96 -1.28
C GLY A 55 -2.06 6.81 -0.24
N MET A 56 -1.52 6.90 0.98
CA MET A 56 -2.13 7.70 2.07
C MET A 56 -2.24 9.19 1.70
N VAL A 57 -1.22 9.74 1.03
CA VAL A 57 -1.23 11.15 0.58
C VAL A 57 -2.33 11.36 -0.47
N ARG A 58 -2.45 10.46 -1.45
CA ARG A 58 -3.48 10.56 -2.49
C ARG A 58 -4.88 10.44 -1.90
N ASP A 59 -5.11 9.51 -0.98
CA ASP A 59 -6.40 9.34 -0.32
C ASP A 59 -6.75 10.57 0.53
N ALA A 60 -5.81 11.13 1.27
CA ALA A 60 -6.01 12.35 2.03
C ALA A 60 -6.33 13.55 1.13
N LEU A 61 -5.66 13.68 -0.01
CA LEU A 61 -5.94 14.71 -1.01
C LEU A 61 -7.33 14.51 -1.62
N ALA A 62 -7.69 13.28 -2.00
CA ALA A 62 -9.00 12.96 -2.55
C ALA A 62 -10.14 13.34 -1.59
N GLN A 63 -10.01 13.02 -0.29
CA GLN A 63 -10.97 13.42 0.73
C GLN A 63 -11.10 14.95 0.88
N ARG A 64 -9.99 15.67 0.75
CA ARG A 64 -9.99 17.15 0.81
C ARG A 64 -10.60 17.79 -0.44
N LEU A 65 -10.46 17.16 -1.59
CA LEU A 65 -10.92 17.66 -2.87
C LEU A 65 -12.35 17.20 -3.22
N ALA A 66 -12.83 16.11 -2.63
CA ALA A 66 -14.19 15.61 -2.85
C ALA A 66 -15.32 16.63 -2.60
N PRO A 67 -15.24 17.56 -1.61
CA PRO A 67 -16.24 18.61 -1.45
C PRO A 67 -16.38 19.52 -2.68
N ILE A 68 -15.32 19.71 -3.45
CA ILE A 68 -15.35 20.50 -4.69
C ILE A 68 -16.26 19.83 -5.72
N CYS A 69 -16.21 18.50 -5.83
CA CYS A 69 -17.13 17.74 -6.68
C CYS A 69 -18.59 17.96 -6.26
N VAL A 70 -18.89 17.99 -4.96
CA VAL A 70 -20.25 18.26 -4.46
C VAL A 70 -20.70 19.67 -4.83
N VAL A 71 -19.82 20.66 -4.79
CA VAL A 71 -20.11 22.03 -5.23
C VAL A 71 -20.44 22.07 -6.73
N GLN A 72 -19.61 21.38 -7.55
CA GLN A 72 -19.84 21.28 -9.00
C GLN A 72 -21.16 20.57 -9.31
N PHE A 73 -21.47 19.47 -8.61
CA PHE A 73 -22.77 18.79 -8.70
C PHE A 73 -23.93 19.73 -8.35
N LYS A 74 -23.84 20.50 -7.27
CA LYS A 74 -24.88 21.44 -6.86
C LYS A 74 -25.10 22.59 -7.86
N ALA A 75 -24.04 22.95 -8.60
CA ALA A 75 -24.11 23.95 -9.65
C ALA A 75 -24.72 23.41 -10.96
N ASP A 76 -24.85 22.09 -11.10
CA ASP A 76 -25.43 21.47 -12.30
C ASP A 76 -26.96 21.70 -12.33
N PRO A 77 -27.51 22.26 -13.42
CA PRO A 77 -28.94 22.50 -13.56
C PRO A 77 -29.78 21.21 -13.53
N ASP A 78 -29.22 20.10 -14.05
CA ASP A 78 -29.89 18.81 -14.15
C ASP A 78 -29.57 17.86 -12.99
N ARG A 79 -29.04 18.39 -11.89
CA ARG A 79 -28.56 17.62 -10.72
C ARG A 79 -29.56 16.58 -10.20
N ALA A 80 -30.84 16.89 -10.18
CA ALA A 80 -31.87 15.99 -9.65
C ALA A 80 -32.04 14.75 -10.52
N GLN A 81 -32.06 14.92 -11.85
CA GLN A 81 -32.16 13.81 -12.80
C GLN A 81 -30.88 12.97 -12.79
N LYS A 82 -29.71 13.62 -12.79
CA LYS A 82 -28.41 12.97 -12.76
C LYS A 82 -28.17 12.20 -11.46
N LEU A 83 -28.65 12.71 -10.32
CA LEU A 83 -28.58 12.01 -9.04
C LEU A 83 -29.43 10.73 -9.06
N LYS A 84 -30.62 10.78 -9.66
CA LYS A 84 -31.46 9.60 -9.85
C LYS A 84 -30.75 8.55 -10.71
N GLN A 85 -30.17 8.95 -11.83
CA GLN A 85 -29.38 8.06 -12.68
C GLN A 85 -28.18 7.47 -11.93
N LEU A 86 -27.46 8.28 -11.11
CA LEU A 86 -26.35 7.82 -10.29
C LEU A 86 -26.78 6.75 -9.27
N ASN A 87 -28.00 6.84 -8.75
CA ASN A 87 -28.52 5.87 -7.80
C ASN A 87 -28.96 4.56 -8.46
N GLU A 88 -29.33 4.58 -9.74
CA GLU A 88 -29.79 3.44 -10.52
C GLU A 88 -28.62 2.57 -11.07
N ILE A 89 -27.42 3.14 -11.19
CA ILE A 89 -26.24 2.41 -11.71
C ILE A 89 -25.51 1.63 -10.61
N SER A 90 -24.71 0.65 -11.03
CA SER A 90 -23.91 -0.19 -10.13
C SER A 90 -22.86 0.62 -9.37
N SER A 91 -22.55 0.19 -8.14
CA SER A 91 -21.61 0.92 -7.26
C SER A 91 -20.24 1.15 -7.89
N TYR A 92 -19.75 0.19 -8.68
CA TYR A 92 -18.44 0.31 -9.36
C TYR A 92 -18.47 1.26 -10.57
N GLU A 93 -19.63 1.55 -11.15
CA GLU A 93 -19.78 2.47 -12.29
C GLU A 93 -20.02 3.91 -11.85
N LYS A 94 -20.39 4.13 -10.57
CA LYS A 94 -20.69 5.47 -10.04
C LYS A 94 -19.52 6.44 -10.15
N GLY A 95 -18.30 5.97 -9.85
CA GLY A 95 -17.08 6.78 -10.01
C GLY A 95 -16.86 7.22 -11.45
N ASP A 96 -17.04 6.30 -12.40
CA ASP A 96 -16.91 6.60 -13.83
C ASP A 96 -17.99 7.56 -14.33
N TYR A 97 -19.21 7.43 -13.82
CA TYR A 97 -20.29 8.36 -14.11
C TYR A 97 -19.94 9.79 -13.63
N VAL A 98 -19.47 9.95 -12.40
CA VAL A 98 -19.03 11.23 -11.83
C VAL A 98 -17.91 11.86 -12.66
N LYS A 99 -16.95 11.04 -13.13
CA LYS A 99 -15.89 11.49 -14.03
C LYS A 99 -16.44 11.99 -15.37
N LYS A 100 -17.38 11.26 -15.98
CA LYS A 100 -18.01 11.63 -17.25
C LYS A 100 -18.81 12.94 -17.17
N GLN A 101 -19.41 13.22 -16.00
CA GLN A 101 -20.11 14.48 -15.77
C GLN A 101 -19.15 15.67 -15.54
N GLY A 102 -17.84 15.40 -15.34
CA GLY A 102 -16.83 16.42 -15.09
C GLY A 102 -16.78 16.95 -13.65
N TRP A 103 -17.60 16.41 -12.73
CA TRP A 103 -17.65 16.90 -11.35
C TRP A 103 -16.39 16.58 -10.54
N ALA A 104 -15.59 15.60 -10.95
CA ALA A 104 -14.30 15.25 -10.33
C ALA A 104 -13.10 15.91 -11.03
N THR A 105 -13.32 16.87 -11.91
CA THR A 105 -12.25 17.62 -12.59
C THR A 105 -11.79 18.76 -11.70
N ILE A 106 -10.49 18.77 -11.37
CA ILE A 106 -9.89 19.78 -10.51
C ILE A 106 -9.14 20.78 -11.40
N ALA A 107 -9.21 22.05 -11.06
CA ALA A 107 -8.47 23.08 -11.76
C ALA A 107 -6.95 22.80 -11.70
N GLY A 108 -6.32 22.67 -12.88
CA GLY A 108 -4.89 22.36 -13.00
C GLY A 108 -4.56 20.89 -13.28
N GLU A 109 -5.53 19.98 -13.26
CA GLU A 109 -5.35 18.59 -13.73
C GLU A 109 -5.83 18.42 -15.16
N GLU A 110 -5.14 17.57 -15.94
CA GLU A 110 -5.48 17.29 -17.35
C GLU A 110 -6.75 16.45 -17.52
N GLY A 111 -7.34 15.94 -16.41
CA GLY A 111 -8.53 15.10 -16.47
C GLY A 111 -9.16 14.84 -15.11
N PRO A 112 -10.31 14.15 -15.08
CA PRO A 112 -11.00 13.83 -13.84
C PRO A 112 -10.22 12.82 -13.01
N ASN A 113 -10.06 13.11 -11.72
CA ASN A 113 -9.35 12.28 -10.77
C ASN A 113 -10.25 11.14 -10.25
N SER A 114 -9.83 9.88 -10.45
CA SER A 114 -10.64 8.71 -10.07
C SER A 114 -10.86 8.61 -8.56
N GLN A 115 -9.85 8.89 -7.74
CA GLN A 115 -9.96 8.83 -6.28
C GLN A 115 -10.90 9.91 -5.74
N VAL A 116 -10.85 11.11 -6.32
CA VAL A 116 -11.77 12.20 -6.01
C VAL A 116 -13.20 11.83 -6.43
N ALA A 117 -13.37 11.17 -7.57
CA ALA A 117 -14.68 10.71 -8.02
C ALA A 117 -15.29 9.68 -7.06
N ASP A 118 -14.50 8.72 -6.58
CA ASP A 118 -14.96 7.70 -5.64
C ASP A 118 -15.35 8.31 -4.27
N GLU A 119 -14.55 9.24 -3.75
CA GLU A 119 -14.90 9.97 -2.53
C GLU A 119 -16.12 10.88 -2.73
N CYS A 120 -16.25 11.50 -3.90
CA CYS A 120 -17.42 12.28 -4.27
C CYS A 120 -18.71 11.44 -4.25
N VAL A 121 -18.68 10.22 -4.81
CA VAL A 121 -19.82 9.29 -4.77
C VAL A 121 -20.27 9.02 -3.35
N LYS A 122 -19.33 8.84 -2.41
CA LYS A 122 -19.66 8.64 -0.99
C LYS A 122 -20.36 9.85 -0.38
N LEU A 123 -19.91 11.06 -0.72
CA LEU A 123 -20.54 12.30 -0.24
C LEU A 123 -21.92 12.52 -0.88
N LEU A 124 -22.08 12.23 -2.17
CA LEU A 124 -23.37 12.34 -2.86
C LEU A 124 -24.40 11.36 -2.30
N ALA A 125 -23.96 10.15 -1.91
CA ALA A 125 -24.84 9.16 -1.27
C ALA A 125 -25.36 9.61 0.12
N GLN A 126 -24.69 10.55 0.78
CA GLN A 126 -25.15 11.11 2.06
C GLN A 126 -26.17 12.23 1.88
N ILE A 127 -26.28 12.79 0.69
CA ILE A 127 -27.15 13.93 0.38
C ILE A 127 -28.47 13.46 -0.29
N SER A 128 -28.47 12.21 -0.79
CA SER A 128 -29.62 11.60 -1.51
C SER A 128 -30.72 11.11 -0.58
#